data_042c6b47254a60771c9652cbc1e630e8
#
_entry.id   042c6b47254a60771c9652cbc1e630e8
#
_cell.length_a   1.000
_cell.length_b   1.000
_cell.length_c   1.000
_cell.angle_alpha   90.00
_cell.angle_beta   90.00
_cell.angle_gamma   90.00
#
_symmetry.space_group_name_H-M   'P 1'
#
loop_
_entity.id
_entity.type
_entity.pdbx_description
1 polymer ?
#
loop_
_entity_poly.entity_id
_entity_poly.type
_entity_poly.pdbx_seq_one_letter_code
_entity_poly.pdbx_strand_id
1 'polypeptide(L)'
;MFLLFFCISSSGAILFFCVQVYTVIFLKTTVKLPAELVDQLSIYSTLALFPLTIFAGWLSDRIGRKLVIISGLFLGAILIWPAYRALESIGAEFIKANNQEYPFAILLILIALSLALALVVGPQTAFLAELFPAKNRNSAATLPHNLAAGWIGGLLPLIVTWLNQVWGGSLAGLWYPTIFLGLAALIGLLLLPETKTVNLSQ
;
A
#
# COMPACT_ATOMS: atom_id res chain seq x y z
N MET A 1 17.67 12.61 7.75
CA MET A 1 16.47 12.22 8.49
C MET A 1 15.19 12.61 7.79
N PHE A 2 14.93 13.87 7.47
CA PHE A 2 13.71 14.32 6.76
C PHE A 2 13.45 13.60 5.43
N LEU A 3 14.47 13.44 4.57
CA LEU A 3 14.34 12.74 3.28
C LEU A 3 13.99 11.26 3.43
N LEU A 4 14.58 10.57 4.41
CA LEU A 4 14.26 9.17 4.69
C LEU A 4 12.82 9.01 5.18
N PHE A 5 12.42 9.91 6.08
CA PHE A 5 11.06 9.97 6.57
C PHE A 5 10.05 10.21 5.45
N PHE A 6 10.34 11.20 4.60
CA PHE A 6 9.51 11.53 3.44
C PHE A 6 9.40 10.34 2.48
N CYS A 7 10.49 9.63 2.24
CA CYS A 7 10.51 8.45 1.38
C CYS A 7 9.59 7.31 1.91
N ILE A 8 9.64 7.04 3.23
CA ILE A 8 8.80 6.00 3.85
C ILE A 8 7.33 6.43 3.89
N SER A 9 7.06 7.67 4.26
CA SER A 9 5.70 8.19 4.28
C SER A 9 5.08 8.20 2.89
N SER A 10 5.87 8.56 1.86
CA SER A 10 5.43 8.56 0.47
C SER A 10 5.15 7.14 -0.04
N SER A 11 6.01 6.18 0.28
CA SER A 11 5.82 4.80 -0.14
C SER A 11 4.62 4.14 0.56
N GLY A 12 4.40 4.41 1.84
CA GLY A 12 3.21 3.99 2.56
C GLY A 12 1.94 4.59 1.97
N ALA A 13 1.96 5.88 1.62
CA ALA A 13 0.85 6.56 0.98
C ALA A 13 0.56 6.01 -0.43
N ILE A 14 1.59 5.81 -1.25
CA ILE A 14 1.46 5.18 -2.58
C ILE A 14 0.82 3.81 -2.46
N LEU A 15 1.31 2.98 -1.55
CA LEU A 15 0.77 1.64 -1.36
C LEU A 15 -0.70 1.70 -0.89
N PHE A 16 -1.03 2.60 0.05
CA PHE A 16 -2.39 2.81 0.51
C PHE A 16 -3.33 3.23 -0.62
N PHE A 17 -2.98 4.27 -1.37
CA PHE A 17 -3.82 4.74 -2.47
C PHE A 17 -3.90 3.74 -3.62
N CYS A 18 -2.85 2.98 -3.89
CA CYS A 18 -2.87 1.90 -4.87
C CYS A 18 -3.84 0.79 -4.44
N VAL A 19 -3.72 0.29 -3.21
CA VAL A 19 -4.48 -0.88 -2.73
C VAL A 19 -5.93 -0.53 -2.40
N GLN A 20 -6.20 0.62 -1.74
CA GLN A 20 -7.54 0.95 -1.26
C GLN A 20 -8.35 1.80 -2.24
N VAL A 21 -7.72 2.71 -2.96
CA VAL A 21 -8.43 3.67 -3.82
C VAL A 21 -8.38 3.24 -5.27
N TYR A 22 -7.17 3.06 -5.82
CA TYR A 22 -7.03 2.77 -7.24
C TYR A 22 -7.60 1.40 -7.61
N THR A 23 -7.51 0.40 -6.73
CA THR A 23 -8.11 -0.92 -6.98
C THR A 23 -9.63 -0.83 -7.22
N VAL A 24 -10.35 -0.03 -6.44
CA VAL A 24 -11.79 0.19 -6.63
C VAL A 24 -12.07 0.85 -7.99
N ILE A 25 -11.30 1.88 -8.32
CA ILE A 25 -11.41 2.56 -9.62
C ILE A 25 -11.14 1.56 -10.75
N PHE A 26 -10.07 0.79 -10.67
CA PHE A 26 -9.67 -0.20 -11.66
C PHE A 26 -10.75 -1.27 -11.90
N LEU A 27 -11.30 -1.84 -10.82
CA LEU A 27 -12.35 -2.85 -10.92
C LEU A 27 -13.65 -2.31 -11.53
N LYS A 28 -14.03 -1.05 -11.23
CA LYS A 28 -15.23 -0.41 -11.77
C LYS A 28 -15.05 0.09 -13.20
N THR A 29 -13.90 0.67 -13.54
CA THR A 29 -13.70 1.35 -14.83
C THR A 29 -13.04 0.47 -15.89
N THR A 30 -12.01 -0.28 -15.51
CA THR A 30 -11.22 -1.11 -16.44
C THR A 30 -11.82 -2.50 -16.57
N VAL A 31 -12.06 -3.17 -15.46
CA VAL A 31 -12.63 -4.52 -15.44
C VAL A 31 -14.15 -4.49 -15.67
N LYS A 32 -14.81 -3.37 -15.31
CA LYS A 32 -16.26 -3.13 -15.48
C LYS A 32 -17.14 -4.08 -14.66
N LEU A 33 -16.71 -4.43 -13.47
CA LEU A 33 -17.51 -5.18 -12.53
C LEU A 33 -18.70 -4.36 -11.99
N PRO A 34 -19.81 -5.00 -11.58
CA PRO A 34 -20.92 -4.31 -10.93
C PRO A 34 -20.46 -3.51 -9.70
N ALA A 35 -20.90 -2.26 -9.58
CA ALA A 35 -20.46 -1.37 -8.52
C ALA A 35 -20.73 -1.94 -7.12
N GLU A 36 -21.91 -2.52 -6.91
CA GLU A 36 -22.29 -3.15 -5.65
C GLU A 36 -21.35 -4.28 -5.22
N LEU A 37 -20.94 -5.13 -6.17
CA LEU A 37 -19.98 -6.20 -5.91
C LEU A 37 -18.62 -5.64 -5.52
N VAL A 38 -18.12 -4.61 -6.25
CA VAL A 38 -16.83 -3.99 -5.96
C VAL A 38 -16.85 -3.34 -4.58
N ASP A 39 -17.95 -2.66 -4.22
CA ASP A 39 -18.08 -2.00 -2.93
C ASP A 39 -18.12 -3.04 -1.78
N GLN A 40 -18.84 -4.15 -1.93
CA GLN A 40 -18.83 -5.26 -0.97
C GLN A 40 -17.44 -5.87 -0.79
N LEU A 41 -16.73 -6.17 -1.89
CA LEU A 41 -15.37 -6.71 -1.85
C LEU A 41 -14.39 -5.75 -1.18
N SER A 42 -14.54 -4.44 -1.42
CA SER A 42 -13.73 -3.40 -0.77
C SER A 42 -13.98 -3.33 0.73
N ILE A 43 -15.23 -3.44 1.17
CA ILE A 43 -15.59 -3.49 2.60
C ILE A 43 -14.93 -4.71 3.26
N TYR A 44 -15.05 -5.90 2.66
CA TYR A 44 -14.44 -7.11 3.22
C TYR A 44 -12.92 -7.05 3.27
N SER A 45 -12.26 -6.52 2.23
CA SER A 45 -10.81 -6.35 2.22
C SER A 45 -10.34 -5.33 3.26
N THR A 46 -11.11 -4.25 3.46
CA THR A 46 -10.82 -3.25 4.49
C THR A 46 -11.04 -3.82 5.90
N LEU A 47 -12.09 -4.62 6.11
CA LEU A 47 -12.29 -5.32 7.37
C LEU A 47 -11.14 -6.29 7.68
N ALA A 48 -10.63 -7.00 6.67
CA ALA A 48 -9.47 -7.87 6.82
C ALA A 48 -8.18 -7.09 7.12
N LEU A 49 -8.06 -5.84 6.65
CA LEU A 49 -6.91 -4.99 6.93
C LEU A 49 -6.73 -4.71 8.43
N PHE A 50 -7.82 -4.58 9.22
CA PHE A 50 -7.74 -4.31 10.66
C PHE A 50 -6.93 -5.36 11.43
N PRO A 51 -7.28 -6.65 11.43
CA PRO A 51 -6.51 -7.66 12.14
C PRO A 51 -5.10 -7.80 11.56
N LEU A 52 -4.92 -7.65 10.25
CA LEU A 52 -3.61 -7.70 9.60
C LEU A 52 -2.70 -6.56 10.08
N THR A 53 -3.24 -5.35 10.26
CA THR A 53 -2.48 -4.19 10.76
C THR A 53 -2.06 -4.39 12.22
N ILE A 54 -2.94 -4.93 13.06
CA ILE A 54 -2.62 -5.27 14.47
C ILE A 54 -1.53 -6.33 14.50
N PHE A 55 -1.67 -7.38 13.69
CA PHE A 55 -0.66 -8.44 13.57
C PHE A 55 0.70 -7.89 13.10
N ALA A 56 0.71 -7.02 12.09
CA ALA A 56 1.93 -6.40 11.56
C ALA A 56 2.61 -5.51 12.62
N GLY A 57 1.83 -4.74 13.39
CA GLY A 57 2.33 -3.97 14.53
C GLY A 57 2.99 -4.86 15.57
N TRP A 58 2.30 -5.89 16.03
CA TRP A 58 2.84 -6.88 16.98
C TRP A 58 4.09 -7.60 16.45
N LEU A 59 4.08 -7.98 15.17
CA LEU A 59 5.24 -8.60 14.52
C LEU A 59 6.44 -7.66 14.54
N SER A 60 6.21 -6.38 14.25
CA SER A 60 7.27 -5.36 14.23
C SER A 60 7.89 -5.10 15.61
N ASP A 61 7.10 -5.27 16.69
CA ASP A 61 7.60 -5.20 18.07
C ASP A 61 8.58 -6.34 18.36
N ARG A 62 8.40 -7.51 17.72
CA ARG A 62 9.23 -8.69 17.92
C ARG A 62 10.48 -8.72 17.06
N ILE A 63 10.34 -8.51 15.77
CA ILE A 63 11.44 -8.69 14.80
C ILE A 63 12.13 -7.38 14.39
N GLY A 64 11.54 -6.23 14.71
CA GLY A 64 12.06 -4.91 14.40
C GLY A 64 11.19 -4.13 13.42
N ARG A 65 11.14 -2.80 13.58
CA ARG A 65 10.31 -1.90 12.76
C ARG A 65 10.78 -1.89 11.30
N LYS A 66 12.09 -1.73 11.12
CA LYS A 66 12.73 -1.67 9.81
C LYS A 66 12.41 -2.87 8.94
N LEU A 67 12.59 -4.08 9.46
CA LEU A 67 12.41 -5.31 8.69
C LEU A 67 10.97 -5.47 8.23
N VAL A 68 9.98 -5.19 9.08
CA VAL A 68 8.56 -5.35 8.73
C VAL A 68 8.14 -4.33 7.67
N ILE A 69 8.52 -3.06 7.82
CA ILE A 69 8.22 -2.02 6.81
C ILE A 69 8.84 -2.39 5.45
N ILE A 70 10.11 -2.75 5.43
CA ILE A 70 10.81 -3.09 4.18
C ILE A 70 10.20 -4.32 3.53
N SER A 71 9.86 -5.36 4.31
CA SER A 71 9.19 -6.56 3.77
C SER A 71 7.84 -6.23 3.15
N GLY A 72 7.07 -5.32 3.76
CA GLY A 72 5.80 -4.83 3.21
C GLY A 72 5.98 -4.07 1.89
N LEU A 73 6.99 -3.20 1.79
CA LEU A 73 7.32 -2.46 0.56
C LEU A 73 7.76 -3.39 -0.57
N PHE A 74 8.63 -4.38 -0.28
CA PHE A 74 9.04 -5.39 -1.26
C PHE A 74 7.87 -6.25 -1.71
N LEU A 75 7.05 -6.71 -0.76
CA LEU A 75 5.86 -7.49 -1.06
C LEU A 75 4.89 -6.69 -1.95
N GLY A 76 4.66 -5.41 -1.63
CA GLY A 76 3.86 -4.52 -2.46
C GLY A 76 4.43 -4.37 -3.87
N ALA A 77 5.73 -4.09 -3.99
CA ALA A 77 6.40 -3.96 -5.29
C ALA A 77 6.27 -5.22 -6.16
N ILE A 78 6.38 -6.41 -5.56
CA ILE A 78 6.28 -7.68 -6.29
C ILE A 78 4.82 -8.02 -6.62
N LEU A 79 3.88 -7.77 -5.71
CA LEU A 79 2.49 -8.21 -5.85
C LEU A 79 1.64 -7.29 -6.73
N ILE A 80 1.89 -5.97 -6.78
CA ILE A 80 1.02 -5.03 -7.48
C ILE A 80 0.76 -5.47 -8.92
N TRP A 81 1.81 -5.68 -9.70
CA TRP A 81 1.65 -6.00 -11.12
C TRP A 81 0.94 -7.35 -11.37
N PRO A 82 1.35 -8.49 -10.79
CA PRO A 82 0.67 -9.77 -10.99
C PRO A 82 -0.74 -9.79 -10.39
N ALA A 83 -0.98 -9.10 -9.27
CA ALA A 83 -2.30 -9.01 -8.67
C ALA A 83 -3.30 -8.30 -9.59
N TYR A 84 -2.94 -7.15 -10.15
CA TYR A 84 -3.83 -6.42 -11.06
C TYR A 84 -4.04 -7.16 -12.39
N ARG A 85 -3.03 -7.88 -12.87
CA ARG A 85 -3.19 -8.75 -14.04
C ARG A 85 -4.16 -9.90 -13.75
N ALA A 86 -4.08 -10.51 -12.57
CA ALA A 86 -5.01 -11.53 -12.14
C ALA A 86 -6.43 -10.98 -11.95
N LEU A 87 -6.58 -9.78 -11.38
CA LEU A 87 -7.87 -9.09 -11.24
C LEU A 87 -8.52 -8.83 -12.60
N GLU A 88 -7.73 -8.41 -13.59
CA GLU A 88 -8.22 -8.18 -14.95
C GLU A 88 -8.70 -9.49 -15.61
N SER A 89 -7.90 -10.57 -15.54
CA SER A 89 -8.24 -11.86 -16.14
C SER A 89 -9.45 -12.54 -15.47
N ILE A 90 -9.46 -12.60 -14.14
CA ILE A 90 -10.54 -13.19 -13.35
C ILE A 90 -11.83 -12.38 -13.50
N GLY A 91 -11.73 -11.06 -13.50
CA GLY A 91 -12.89 -10.18 -13.70
C GLY A 91 -13.50 -10.31 -15.10
N ALA A 92 -12.67 -10.47 -16.12
CA ALA A 92 -13.14 -10.73 -17.49
C ALA A 92 -13.85 -12.10 -17.61
N GLU A 93 -13.37 -13.11 -16.91
CA GLU A 93 -14.03 -14.44 -16.84
C GLU A 93 -15.34 -14.39 -16.05
N PHE A 94 -15.39 -13.65 -14.94
CA PHE A 94 -16.62 -13.44 -14.18
C PHE A 94 -17.74 -12.85 -15.05
N ILE A 95 -17.44 -11.84 -15.85
CA ILE A 95 -18.43 -11.20 -16.74
C ILE A 95 -18.93 -12.19 -17.80
N LYS A 96 -18.06 -13.09 -18.30
CA LYS A 96 -18.41 -14.08 -19.33
C LYS A 96 -19.20 -15.26 -18.78
N ALA A 97 -18.81 -15.78 -17.62
CA ALA A 97 -19.33 -17.06 -17.10
C ALA A 97 -20.44 -16.91 -16.05
N ASN A 98 -20.64 -15.69 -15.50
CA ASN A 98 -21.58 -15.40 -14.39
C ASN A 98 -21.48 -16.40 -13.22
N ASN A 99 -20.25 -16.84 -12.88
CA ASN A 99 -20.00 -17.85 -11.87
C ASN A 99 -19.68 -17.22 -10.51
N GLN A 100 -20.32 -17.70 -9.45
CA GLN A 100 -20.19 -17.16 -8.08
C GLN A 100 -18.85 -17.45 -7.40
N GLU A 101 -17.98 -18.28 -7.96
CA GLU A 101 -16.66 -18.57 -7.38
C GLU A 101 -15.65 -17.44 -7.60
N TYR A 102 -15.79 -16.66 -8.66
CA TYR A 102 -14.85 -15.59 -9.01
C TYR A 102 -14.77 -14.43 -8.00
N PRO A 103 -15.85 -13.98 -7.35
CA PRO A 103 -15.77 -12.96 -6.30
C PRO A 103 -14.86 -13.35 -5.14
N PHE A 104 -14.83 -14.63 -4.76
CA PHE A 104 -13.95 -15.12 -3.71
C PHE A 104 -12.47 -15.05 -4.12
N ALA A 105 -12.15 -15.41 -5.36
CA ALA A 105 -10.77 -15.28 -5.88
C ALA A 105 -10.31 -13.81 -5.93
N ILE A 106 -11.19 -12.89 -6.34
CA ILE A 106 -10.91 -11.45 -6.31
C ILE A 106 -10.65 -11.00 -4.87
N LEU A 107 -11.49 -11.42 -3.91
CA LEU A 107 -11.32 -11.07 -2.50
C LEU A 107 -9.97 -11.53 -1.94
N LEU A 108 -9.52 -12.75 -2.27
CA LEU A 108 -8.21 -13.26 -1.85
C LEU A 108 -7.05 -12.38 -2.36
N ILE A 109 -7.13 -11.92 -3.60
CA ILE A 109 -6.13 -11.01 -4.18
C ILE A 109 -6.14 -9.67 -3.43
N LEU A 110 -7.33 -9.12 -3.13
CA LEU A 110 -7.46 -7.90 -2.36
C LEU A 110 -6.89 -8.03 -0.93
N ILE A 111 -7.10 -9.18 -0.28
CA ILE A 111 -6.53 -9.48 1.03
C ILE A 111 -5.00 -9.61 0.95
N ALA A 112 -4.47 -10.23 -0.09
CA ALA A 112 -3.02 -10.33 -0.30
C ALA A 112 -2.37 -8.94 -0.48
N LEU A 113 -3.00 -8.05 -1.25
CA LEU A 113 -2.56 -6.65 -1.37
C LEU A 113 -2.68 -5.90 -0.03
N SER A 114 -3.78 -6.14 0.72
CA SER A 114 -3.98 -5.56 2.05
C SER A 114 -2.95 -6.05 3.07
N LEU A 115 -2.43 -7.27 2.94
CA LEU A 115 -1.33 -7.77 3.77
C LEU A 115 -0.05 -6.95 3.55
N ALA A 116 0.31 -6.68 2.29
CA ALA A 116 1.47 -5.83 1.98
C ALA A 116 1.30 -4.43 2.58
N LEU A 117 0.10 -3.86 2.48
CA LEU A 117 -0.24 -2.57 3.09
C LEU A 117 -0.15 -2.60 4.61
N ALA A 118 -0.69 -3.64 5.25
CA ALA A 118 -0.68 -3.81 6.70
C ALA A 118 0.74 -3.85 7.28
N LEU A 119 1.67 -4.55 6.59
CA LEU A 119 3.08 -4.63 7.00
C LEU A 119 3.79 -3.27 6.97
N VAL A 120 3.32 -2.33 6.15
CA VAL A 120 3.87 -0.97 6.12
C VAL A 120 3.18 -0.08 7.15
N VAL A 121 1.85 -0.02 7.13
CA VAL A 121 1.05 0.92 7.94
C VAL A 121 1.07 0.54 9.43
N GLY A 122 1.07 -0.77 9.76
CA GLY A 122 1.06 -1.25 11.14
C GLY A 122 2.20 -0.70 12.00
N PRO A 123 3.46 -0.88 11.61
CA PRO A 123 4.60 -0.35 12.35
C PRO A 123 4.88 1.13 12.09
N GLN A 124 4.33 1.74 11.04
CA GLN A 124 4.68 3.09 10.58
C GLN A 124 4.50 4.14 11.66
N THR A 125 3.38 4.15 12.37
CA THR A 125 3.09 5.14 13.42
C THR A 125 4.05 5.04 14.60
N ALA A 126 4.36 3.83 15.04
CA ALA A 126 5.34 3.60 16.10
C ALA A 126 6.76 4.00 15.65
N PHE A 127 7.16 3.60 14.45
CA PHE A 127 8.44 3.99 13.84
C PHE A 127 8.61 5.51 13.78
N LEU A 128 7.56 6.24 13.38
CA LEU A 128 7.56 7.70 13.32
C LEU A 128 7.71 8.34 14.71
N ALA A 129 7.01 7.77 15.71
CA ALA A 129 7.10 8.27 17.08
C ALA A 129 8.50 8.06 17.70
N GLU A 130 9.19 6.98 17.30
CA GLU A 130 10.53 6.62 17.78
C GLU A 130 11.64 7.44 17.11
N LEU A 131 11.41 7.96 15.89
CA LEU A 131 12.40 8.74 15.14
C LEU A 131 12.59 10.18 15.63
N PHE A 132 11.56 10.77 16.27
CA PHE A 132 11.59 12.20 16.63
C PHE A 132 11.56 12.40 18.15
N PRO A 133 12.37 13.35 18.69
CA PRO A 133 12.32 13.75 20.09
C PRO A 133 10.93 14.24 20.48
N ALA A 134 10.52 13.99 21.73
CA ALA A 134 9.18 14.30 22.24
C ALA A 134 8.75 15.76 22.01
N LYS A 135 9.69 16.72 22.09
CA LYS A 135 9.45 18.15 21.96
C LYS A 135 8.89 18.57 20.58
N ASN A 136 9.34 17.94 19.50
CA ASN A 136 8.97 18.31 18.11
C ASN A 136 8.27 17.20 17.35
N ARG A 137 7.95 16.07 18.02
CA ARG A 137 7.43 14.84 17.41
C ARG A 137 6.20 15.09 16.52
N ASN A 138 5.21 15.82 17.04
CA ASN A 138 3.96 16.04 16.30
C ASN A 138 4.18 16.83 15.01
N SER A 139 4.85 17.98 15.07
CA SER A 139 5.06 18.82 13.89
C SER A 139 6.03 18.23 12.88
N ALA A 140 7.12 17.62 13.37
CA ALA A 140 8.15 17.03 12.51
C ALA A 140 7.70 15.76 11.80
N ALA A 141 6.77 14.99 12.38
CA ALA A 141 6.21 13.80 11.78
C ALA A 141 4.99 14.09 10.88
N THR A 142 4.09 14.97 11.33
CA THR A 142 2.79 15.18 10.67
C THR A 142 2.94 15.92 9.34
N LEU A 143 3.80 16.94 9.25
CA LEU A 143 3.91 17.76 8.05
C LEU A 143 4.45 16.98 6.84
N PRO A 144 5.59 16.25 6.92
CA PRO A 144 6.05 15.45 5.80
C PRO A 144 5.10 14.30 5.46
N HIS A 145 4.45 13.70 6.48
CA HIS A 145 3.47 12.65 6.25
C HIS A 145 2.26 13.15 5.46
N ASN A 146 1.69 14.28 5.84
CA ASN A 146 0.54 14.87 5.13
C ASN A 146 0.91 15.34 3.72
N LEU A 147 2.11 15.89 3.52
CA LEU A 147 2.60 16.21 2.19
C LEU A 147 2.75 14.96 1.33
N ALA A 148 3.35 13.91 1.87
CA ALA A 148 3.50 12.64 1.18
C ALA A 148 2.15 11.99 0.84
N ALA A 149 1.23 11.95 1.80
CA ALA A 149 -0.09 11.37 1.62
C ALA A 149 -0.95 12.19 0.64
N GLY A 150 -0.99 13.52 0.78
CA GLY A 150 -1.83 14.38 -0.03
C GLY A 150 -1.33 14.51 -1.47
N TRP A 151 -0.05 14.80 -1.65
CA TRP A 151 0.50 15.08 -2.99
C TRP A 151 0.95 13.80 -3.71
N ILE A 152 1.77 12.98 -3.10
CA ILE A 152 2.34 11.81 -3.78
C ILE A 152 1.32 10.67 -3.83
N GLY A 153 0.71 10.34 -2.68
CA GLY A 153 -0.30 9.30 -2.60
C GLY A 153 -1.61 9.70 -3.28
N GLY A 154 -2.15 10.90 -2.99
CA GLY A 154 -3.43 11.36 -3.50
C GLY A 154 -3.47 11.54 -5.01
N LEU A 155 -2.36 11.90 -5.65
CA LEU A 155 -2.24 12.00 -7.10
C LEU A 155 -2.05 10.64 -7.80
N LEU A 156 -1.79 9.55 -7.07
CA LEU A 156 -1.50 8.24 -7.65
C LEU A 156 -2.58 7.75 -8.61
N PRO A 157 -3.89 7.76 -8.28
CA PRO A 157 -4.92 7.29 -9.21
C PRO A 157 -4.92 8.06 -10.53
N LEU A 158 -4.71 9.39 -10.45
CA LEU A 158 -4.64 10.26 -11.64
C LEU A 158 -3.40 9.92 -12.48
N ILE A 159 -2.22 9.81 -11.86
CA ILE A 159 -0.97 9.50 -12.56
C ILE A 159 -1.05 8.13 -13.22
N VAL A 160 -1.52 7.10 -12.52
CA VAL A 160 -1.64 5.75 -13.09
C VAL A 160 -2.64 5.71 -14.24
N THR A 161 -3.79 6.37 -14.10
CA THR A 161 -4.80 6.43 -15.16
C THR A 161 -4.27 7.19 -16.39
N TRP A 162 -3.58 8.30 -16.18
CA TRP A 162 -2.95 9.07 -17.26
C TRP A 162 -1.87 8.25 -17.99
N LEU A 163 -1.00 7.57 -17.26
CA LEU A 163 0.03 6.70 -17.84
C LEU A 163 -0.58 5.54 -18.64
N ASN A 164 -1.68 4.95 -18.16
CA ASN A 164 -2.41 3.92 -18.91
C ASN A 164 -2.92 4.44 -20.25
N GLN A 165 -3.41 5.69 -20.30
CA GLN A 165 -3.87 6.32 -21.54
C GLN A 165 -2.71 6.62 -22.50
N VAL A 166 -1.61 7.16 -21.99
CA VAL A 166 -0.45 7.54 -22.81
C VAL A 166 0.26 6.31 -23.38
N TRP A 167 0.42 5.25 -22.60
CA TRP A 167 1.13 4.03 -23.02
C TRP A 167 0.24 2.96 -23.63
N GLY A 168 -1.08 3.19 -23.67
CA GLY A 168 -2.05 2.33 -24.35
C GLY A 168 -2.26 0.96 -23.71
N GLY A 169 -2.02 0.81 -22.42
CA GLY A 169 -2.21 -0.44 -21.70
C GLY A 169 -2.95 -0.27 -20.36
N SER A 170 -3.86 -1.17 -20.03
CA SER A 170 -4.65 -1.13 -18.79
C SER A 170 -3.79 -1.20 -17.50
N LEU A 171 -2.59 -1.77 -17.59
CA LEU A 171 -1.67 -2.01 -16.47
C LEU A 171 -0.37 -1.20 -16.58
N ALA A 172 -0.19 -0.44 -17.66
CA ALA A 172 1.07 0.25 -17.94
C ALA A 172 1.45 1.26 -16.84
N GLY A 173 0.48 2.00 -16.31
CA GLY A 173 0.70 2.97 -15.23
C GLY A 173 1.09 2.36 -13.89
N LEU A 174 0.86 1.06 -13.68
CA LEU A 174 1.24 0.37 -12.44
C LEU A 174 2.76 0.22 -12.27
N TRP A 175 3.54 0.42 -13.33
CA TRP A 175 4.99 0.51 -13.20
C TRP A 175 5.43 1.65 -12.28
N TYR A 176 4.66 2.76 -12.25
CA TYR A 176 4.96 3.89 -11.37
C TYR A 176 4.99 3.49 -9.88
N PRO A 177 3.90 2.97 -9.27
CA PRO A 177 3.94 2.54 -7.89
C PRO A 177 4.91 1.37 -7.64
N THR A 178 5.02 0.42 -8.57
CA THR A 178 5.93 -0.74 -8.46
C THR A 178 7.39 -0.31 -8.34
N ILE A 179 7.87 0.54 -9.26
CA ILE A 179 9.24 1.04 -9.24
C ILE A 179 9.48 1.91 -8.00
N PHE A 180 8.52 2.78 -7.65
CA PHE A 180 8.65 3.65 -6.49
C PHE A 180 8.79 2.84 -5.19
N LEU A 181 7.96 1.82 -4.99
CA LEU A 181 8.01 0.95 -3.82
C LEU A 181 9.30 0.13 -3.78
N GLY A 182 9.74 -0.39 -4.93
CA GLY A 182 11.01 -1.12 -5.03
C GLY A 182 12.21 -0.25 -4.66
N LEU A 183 12.28 0.97 -5.19
CA LEU A 183 13.34 1.94 -4.85
C LEU A 183 13.27 2.35 -3.37
N ALA A 184 12.06 2.61 -2.85
CA ALA A 184 11.89 2.95 -1.44
C ALA A 184 12.30 1.80 -0.51
N ALA A 185 12.02 0.56 -0.88
CA ALA A 185 12.47 -0.62 -0.14
C ALA A 185 14.00 -0.76 -0.14
N LEU A 186 14.65 -0.56 -1.27
CA LEU A 186 16.11 -0.59 -1.38
C LEU A 186 16.77 0.54 -0.57
N ILE A 187 16.29 1.78 -0.71
CA ILE A 187 16.76 2.93 0.06
C ILE A 187 16.53 2.68 1.55
N GLY A 188 15.36 2.17 1.91
CA GLY A 188 15.02 1.82 3.28
C GLY A 188 15.94 0.74 3.87
N LEU A 189 16.26 -0.29 3.09
CA LEU A 189 17.18 -1.34 3.51
C LEU A 189 18.57 -0.79 3.86
N LEU A 190 19.07 0.15 3.06
CA LEU A 190 20.42 0.71 3.22
C LEU A 190 20.49 1.78 4.30
N LEU A 191 19.50 2.66 4.38
CA LEU A 191 19.59 3.91 5.14
C LEU A 191 18.69 3.99 6.37
N LEU A 192 17.67 3.13 6.50
CA LEU A 192 16.78 3.15 7.67
C LEU A 192 17.50 2.65 8.91
N PRO A 193 17.44 3.41 10.03
CA PRO A 193 17.87 2.90 11.32
C PRO A 193 16.82 1.92 11.87
N GLU A 194 17.25 0.93 12.64
CA GLU A 194 16.34 0.15 13.48
C GLU A 194 15.99 0.94 14.74
N THR A 195 14.70 1.12 15.01
CA THR A 195 14.24 1.97 16.12
C THR A 195 13.71 1.18 17.33
N LYS A 196 13.58 -0.14 17.22
CA LYS A 196 13.02 -1.01 18.27
C LYS A 196 13.58 -0.78 19.68
N THR A 197 14.86 -0.34 19.79
CA THR A 197 15.57 -0.18 21.09
C THR A 197 15.64 1.27 21.54
N VAL A 198 15.00 2.21 20.84
CA VAL A 198 15.05 3.64 21.18
C VAL A 198 14.26 3.90 22.45
N ASN A 199 14.91 4.50 23.45
CA ASN A 199 14.27 4.86 24.70
C ASN A 199 13.50 6.18 24.54
N LEU A 200 12.17 6.13 24.62
CA LEU A 200 11.26 7.26 24.39
C LEU A 200 11.26 8.32 25.51
N SER A 201 12.04 8.11 26.60
CA SER A 201 12.10 8.99 27.77
C SER A 201 13.15 10.11 27.67
N GLN A 202 13.84 10.26 26.54
CA GLN A 202 14.78 11.35 26.28
C GLN A 202 14.19 12.47 25.41
#